data_6129c4f3a97fac0b8de5dacab4ca54a1
#
_entry.id   6129c4f3a97fac0b8de5dacab4ca54a1
#
_cell.length_a   1.000
_cell.length_b   1.000
_cell.length_c   1.000
_cell.angle_alpha   90.00
_cell.angle_beta   90.00
_cell.angle_gamma   90.00
#
_symmetry.space_group_name_H-M   'P 1'
#
loop_
_entity.id
_entity.type
_entity.pdbx_description
1 polymer ?
#
loop_
_entity_poly.entity_id
_entity_poly.type
_entity_poly.pdbx_seq_one_letter_code
_entity_poly.pdbx_strand_id
1 'polypeptide(L)'
;MSKAFAFHQVIKKYPEFQLGPLNFDLEPGLVLGYIGPNGSGKTTTMHALVGLIKVDSGEMEVLGQKNNPNKPEWKLDIGYVGDIHVFYENWTAAQNLKFLSQFYPAWSNDMVSQLAQRFDLPLQKKAKELSGGNRVKLSLIAALAHSPRLLLLDEPTAGLDPVVRTEVLDALFEVLEDGERAIFYSTHILSDISRLADELAFLHNGQIILRTAKDDLTDQWRKISFRLAKSDLKFKAAITHQQEGNEHQIISTQFEATLSQLRELGAENIQENRMTIDEIAVQILKGAKNVAHS
;
A
#
# COMPACT_ATOMS: atom_id res chain seq x y z
N MET A 1 3.81 -23.14 0.29
CA MET A 1 3.90 -22.34 -0.96
C MET A 1 4.97 -21.29 -0.75
N SER A 2 5.68 -20.86 -1.78
CA SER A 2 6.65 -19.77 -1.67
C SER A 2 5.92 -18.44 -1.55
N LYS A 3 6.41 -17.53 -0.70
CA LYS A 3 5.90 -16.16 -0.58
C LYS A 3 6.03 -15.40 -1.90
N ALA A 4 5.18 -14.40 -2.13
CA ALA A 4 5.36 -13.46 -3.23
C ALA A 4 6.64 -12.63 -2.99
N PHE A 5 6.87 -12.20 -1.76
CA PHE A 5 8.17 -11.71 -1.29
C PHE A 5 8.31 -11.87 0.23
N ALA A 6 9.56 -11.82 0.72
CA ALA A 6 9.86 -11.76 2.14
C ALA A 6 11.09 -10.89 2.42
N PHE A 7 11.02 -10.10 3.48
CA PHE A 7 12.12 -9.32 4.05
C PHE A 7 12.55 -9.93 5.38
N HIS A 8 13.86 -10.16 5.54
CA HIS A 8 14.46 -10.73 6.75
C HIS A 8 15.55 -9.78 7.27
N GLN A 9 15.24 -9.01 8.32
CA GLN A 9 16.15 -8.05 8.96
C GLN A 9 16.79 -7.05 7.97
N VAL A 10 16.03 -6.62 6.97
CA VAL A 10 16.55 -5.75 5.91
C VAL A 10 16.74 -4.34 6.41
N ILE A 11 17.96 -3.81 6.21
CA ILE A 11 18.34 -2.45 6.57
C ILE A 11 18.95 -1.75 5.36
N LYS A 12 18.51 -0.50 5.14
CA LYS A 12 19.17 0.44 4.23
C LYS A 12 19.45 1.75 4.96
N LYS A 13 20.73 2.19 4.95
CA LYS A 13 21.18 3.41 5.62
C LYS A 13 21.44 4.51 4.62
N TYR A 14 21.04 5.71 4.98
CA TYR A 14 21.37 6.99 4.37
C TYR A 14 21.89 7.95 5.45
N PRO A 15 22.53 9.06 5.12
CA PRO A 15 23.09 9.97 6.13
C PRO A 15 22.08 10.43 7.18
N GLU A 16 20.84 10.71 6.79
CA GLU A 16 19.80 11.25 7.68
C GLU A 16 18.58 10.34 7.83
N PHE A 17 18.63 9.12 7.28
CA PHE A 17 17.50 8.20 7.27
C PHE A 17 17.94 6.75 7.29
N GLN A 18 17.24 5.91 8.05
CA GLN A 18 17.43 4.46 8.01
C GLN A 18 16.09 3.79 7.73
N LEU A 19 16.06 2.94 6.71
CA LEU A 19 14.99 1.97 6.50
C LEU A 19 15.30 0.70 7.29
N GLY A 20 14.34 0.23 8.06
CA GLY A 20 14.42 -1.03 8.77
C GLY A 20 15.06 -0.96 10.18
N PRO A 21 15.21 -2.15 10.81
CA PRO A 21 15.11 -3.49 10.20
C PRO A 21 13.69 -3.86 9.77
N LEU A 22 13.52 -4.25 8.51
CA LEU A 22 12.25 -4.72 7.98
C LEU A 22 12.14 -6.24 8.08
N ASN A 23 11.02 -6.72 8.66
CA ASN A 23 10.63 -8.12 8.74
C ASN A 23 9.16 -8.24 8.36
N PHE A 24 8.89 -8.58 7.13
CA PHE A 24 7.53 -8.81 6.65
C PHE A 24 7.56 -9.55 5.31
N ASP A 25 6.45 -10.08 4.92
CA ASP A 25 6.28 -10.89 3.73
C ASP A 25 4.92 -10.62 3.09
N LEU A 26 4.67 -11.19 1.91
CA LEU A 26 3.38 -11.18 1.25
C LEU A 26 3.11 -12.57 0.68
N GLU A 27 1.92 -13.08 0.95
CA GLU A 27 1.46 -14.33 0.33
C GLU A 27 1.04 -14.09 -1.13
N PRO A 28 1.15 -15.11 -2.00
CA PRO A 28 0.55 -15.06 -3.33
C PRO A 28 -0.97 -14.79 -3.25
N GLY A 29 -1.50 -14.05 -4.21
CA GLY A 29 -2.92 -13.74 -4.29
C GLY A 29 -3.42 -12.65 -3.36
N LEU A 30 -2.57 -12.08 -2.49
CA LEU A 30 -2.95 -11.02 -1.56
C LEU A 30 -2.48 -9.63 -2.03
N VAL A 31 -3.21 -8.63 -1.59
CA VAL A 31 -2.89 -7.21 -1.76
C VAL A 31 -2.44 -6.61 -0.43
N LEU A 32 -1.19 -6.17 -0.38
CA LEU A 32 -0.64 -5.43 0.76
C LEU A 32 -0.63 -3.94 0.47
N GLY A 33 -1.42 -3.18 1.24
CA GLY A 33 -1.36 -1.73 1.29
C GLY A 33 -0.23 -1.24 2.19
N TYR A 34 0.73 -0.49 1.62
CA TYR A 34 1.90 0.03 2.33
C TYR A 34 1.77 1.54 2.52
N ILE A 35 1.33 1.92 3.70
CA ILE A 35 0.85 3.25 4.03
C ILE A 35 1.90 4.01 4.82
N GLY A 36 2.14 5.26 4.44
CA GLY A 36 3.05 6.12 5.21
C GLY A 36 3.18 7.51 4.59
N PRO A 37 3.62 8.49 5.38
CA PRO A 37 3.88 9.84 4.88
C PRO A 37 5.01 9.86 3.85
N ASN A 38 5.16 10.97 3.14
CA ASN A 38 6.31 11.17 2.26
C ASN A 38 7.60 11.12 3.08
N GLY A 39 8.64 10.49 2.52
CA GLY A 39 9.91 10.27 3.20
C GLY A 39 9.92 9.13 4.22
N SER A 40 8.82 8.39 4.43
CA SER A 40 8.81 7.26 5.36
C SER A 40 9.61 6.04 4.91
N GLY A 41 9.98 5.95 3.62
CA GLY A 41 10.77 4.85 3.05
C GLY A 41 10.01 3.91 2.10
N LYS A 42 8.77 4.24 1.68
CA LYS A 42 7.96 3.40 0.78
C LYS A 42 8.68 3.07 -0.52
N THR A 43 9.07 4.08 -1.29
CA THR A 43 9.84 3.94 -2.54
C THR A 43 11.16 3.21 -2.31
N THR A 44 11.87 3.50 -1.21
CA THR A 44 13.11 2.81 -0.85
C THR A 44 12.89 1.31 -0.66
N THR A 45 11.80 0.93 0.01
CA THR A 45 11.43 -0.49 0.21
C THR A 45 11.19 -1.18 -1.13
N MET A 46 10.43 -0.55 -2.03
CA MET A 46 10.14 -1.10 -3.36
C MET A 46 11.40 -1.18 -4.24
N HIS A 47 12.25 -0.13 -4.23
CA HIS A 47 13.52 -0.14 -4.95
C HIS A 47 14.47 -1.23 -4.46
N ALA A 48 14.50 -1.52 -3.13
CA ALA A 48 15.25 -2.64 -2.60
C ALA A 48 14.70 -3.98 -3.13
N LEU A 49 13.38 -4.13 -3.14
CA LEU A 49 12.71 -5.37 -3.57
C LEU A 49 12.97 -5.66 -5.05
N VAL A 50 12.89 -4.66 -5.93
CA VAL A 50 13.19 -4.83 -7.37
C VAL A 50 14.69 -4.83 -7.67
N GLY A 51 15.55 -4.67 -6.65
CA GLY A 51 17.00 -4.67 -6.80
C GLY A 51 17.55 -3.45 -7.56
N LEU A 52 16.88 -2.29 -7.47
CA LEU A 52 17.38 -1.00 -7.95
C LEU A 52 18.37 -0.37 -6.98
N ILE A 53 18.26 -0.70 -5.68
CA ILE A 53 19.23 -0.30 -4.66
C ILE A 53 19.74 -1.53 -3.92
N LYS A 54 21.00 -1.47 -3.47
CA LYS A 54 21.59 -2.50 -2.60
C LYS A 54 21.27 -2.18 -1.15
N VAL A 55 20.81 -3.17 -0.40
CA VAL A 55 20.63 -3.09 1.05
C VAL A 55 21.96 -3.23 1.78
N ASP A 56 22.04 -2.70 3.00
CA ASP A 56 23.28 -2.72 3.79
C ASP A 56 23.37 -3.98 4.67
N SER A 57 22.21 -4.56 5.05
CA SER A 57 22.14 -5.85 5.75
C SER A 57 20.76 -6.50 5.57
N GLY A 58 20.65 -7.77 5.97
CA GLY A 58 19.45 -8.56 5.82
C GLY A 58 19.38 -9.29 4.49
N GLU A 59 18.33 -10.08 4.31
CA GLU A 59 18.07 -10.86 3.10
C GLU A 59 16.65 -10.60 2.60
N MET A 60 16.47 -10.71 1.29
CA MET A 60 15.16 -10.63 0.64
C MET A 60 14.96 -11.85 -0.25
N GLU A 61 13.74 -12.34 -0.25
CA GLU A 61 13.27 -13.36 -1.18
C GLU A 61 12.13 -12.78 -2.03
N VAL A 62 12.13 -13.13 -3.32
CA VAL A 62 11.09 -12.73 -4.26
C VAL A 62 10.69 -13.95 -5.07
N LEU A 63 9.41 -14.29 -5.04
CA LEU A 63 8.84 -15.49 -5.71
C LEU A 63 9.60 -16.78 -5.37
N GLY A 64 10.06 -16.91 -4.09
CA GLY A 64 10.82 -18.05 -3.60
C GLY A 64 12.29 -18.07 -4.02
N GLN A 65 12.80 -17.02 -4.63
CA GLN A 65 14.21 -16.88 -5.00
C GLN A 65 14.88 -15.78 -4.18
N LYS A 66 16.11 -16.01 -3.74
CA LYS A 66 16.89 -14.94 -3.10
C LYS A 66 17.11 -13.80 -4.13
N ASN A 67 16.90 -12.57 -3.68
CA ASN A 67 17.17 -11.38 -4.49
C ASN A 67 18.66 -11.32 -4.79
N ASN A 68 19.05 -11.84 -5.96
CA ASN A 68 20.43 -11.90 -6.41
C ASN A 68 20.59 -11.04 -7.69
N PRO A 69 21.33 -9.92 -7.64
CA PRO A 69 21.56 -9.07 -8.81
C PRO A 69 22.20 -9.79 -10.01
N ASN A 70 22.95 -10.87 -9.74
CA ASN A 70 23.64 -11.65 -10.78
C ASN A 70 22.73 -12.70 -11.45
N LYS A 71 21.51 -12.90 -10.97
CA LYS A 71 20.51 -13.84 -11.53
C LYS A 71 19.16 -13.12 -11.56
N PRO A 72 18.93 -12.23 -12.51
CA PRO A 72 17.77 -11.34 -12.53
C PRO A 72 16.51 -11.98 -13.14
N GLU A 73 16.48 -13.29 -13.40
CA GLU A 73 15.38 -13.98 -14.07
C GLU A 73 14.06 -13.82 -13.31
N TRP A 74 14.08 -13.73 -11.96
CA TRP A 74 12.92 -13.46 -11.14
C TRP A 74 12.22 -12.12 -11.46
N LYS A 75 12.94 -11.16 -12.09
CA LYS A 75 12.36 -9.88 -12.51
C LYS A 75 11.38 -10.01 -13.66
N LEU A 76 11.45 -11.10 -14.43
CA LEU A 76 10.54 -11.36 -15.55
C LEU A 76 9.09 -11.57 -15.08
N ASP A 77 8.91 -12.01 -13.82
CA ASP A 77 7.61 -12.24 -13.20
C ASP A 77 7.14 -11.06 -12.33
N ILE A 78 7.83 -9.90 -12.41
CA ILE A 78 7.48 -8.71 -11.65
C ILE A 78 7.04 -7.59 -12.58
N GLY A 79 5.86 -7.04 -12.33
CA GLY A 79 5.43 -5.74 -12.86
C GLY A 79 5.78 -4.63 -11.87
N TYR A 80 6.41 -3.58 -12.33
CA TYR A 80 6.72 -2.42 -11.49
C TYR A 80 6.22 -1.13 -12.13
N VAL A 81 5.44 -0.37 -11.37
CA VAL A 81 5.02 0.99 -11.71
C VAL A 81 5.54 1.91 -10.61
N GLY A 82 6.54 2.71 -10.95
CA GLY A 82 7.11 3.71 -10.03
C GLY A 82 6.43 5.07 -10.18
N ASP A 83 6.77 5.98 -9.28
CA ASP A 83 6.36 7.39 -9.32
C ASP A 83 6.96 8.14 -10.52
N ILE A 84 8.10 7.67 -11.04
CA ILE A 84 8.75 8.22 -12.22
C ILE A 84 8.53 7.28 -13.42
N HIS A 85 7.79 7.77 -14.41
CA HIS A 85 7.51 7.02 -15.63
C HIS A 85 8.61 7.25 -16.68
N VAL A 86 9.53 6.29 -16.82
CA VAL A 86 10.68 6.39 -17.73
C VAL A 86 10.33 5.78 -19.08
N PHE A 87 10.06 6.64 -20.05
CA PHE A 87 9.84 6.27 -21.46
C PHE A 87 10.76 7.06 -22.37
N TYR A 88 10.99 6.54 -23.58
CA TYR A 88 11.63 7.30 -24.63
C TYR A 88 10.67 8.40 -25.09
N GLU A 89 10.95 9.63 -24.69
CA GLU A 89 10.06 10.80 -24.81
C GLU A 89 9.65 11.10 -26.26
N ASN A 90 10.52 10.87 -27.22
CA ASN A 90 10.26 11.12 -28.65
C ASN A 90 9.62 9.93 -29.37
N TRP A 91 9.46 8.79 -28.70
CA TRP A 91 8.79 7.61 -29.24
C TRP A 91 7.30 7.66 -28.88
N THR A 92 6.47 7.06 -29.74
CA THR A 92 5.06 6.87 -29.43
C THR A 92 4.87 5.89 -28.28
N ALA A 93 3.70 5.90 -27.64
CA ALA A 93 3.36 4.89 -26.64
C ALA A 93 3.49 3.47 -27.21
N ALA A 94 2.99 3.22 -28.44
CA ALA A 94 3.15 1.96 -29.13
C ALA A 94 4.62 1.55 -29.35
N GLN A 95 5.50 2.49 -29.72
CA GLN A 95 6.92 2.21 -29.90
C GLN A 95 7.61 1.84 -28.59
N ASN A 96 7.27 2.52 -27.48
CA ASN A 96 7.77 2.20 -26.16
C ASN A 96 7.34 0.79 -25.74
N LEU A 97 6.07 0.44 -25.90
CA LEU A 97 5.55 -0.90 -25.58
C LEU A 97 6.22 -1.99 -26.46
N LYS A 98 6.37 -1.74 -27.76
CA LYS A 98 7.05 -2.65 -28.67
C LYS A 98 8.53 -2.86 -28.29
N PHE A 99 9.21 -1.85 -27.77
CA PHE A 99 10.57 -1.99 -27.27
C PHE A 99 10.61 -2.86 -26.00
N LEU A 100 9.72 -2.59 -25.05
CA LEU A 100 9.64 -3.35 -23.80
C LEU A 100 9.30 -4.82 -24.05
N SER A 101 8.48 -5.14 -25.04
CA SER A 101 8.10 -6.52 -25.36
C SER A 101 9.29 -7.44 -25.68
N GLN A 102 10.43 -6.88 -26.09
CA GLN A 102 11.63 -7.66 -26.41
C GLN A 102 12.32 -8.25 -25.18
N PHE A 103 12.03 -7.73 -23.98
CA PHE A 103 12.66 -8.16 -22.74
C PHE A 103 11.82 -9.19 -21.96
N TYR A 104 10.56 -9.38 -22.34
CA TYR A 104 9.63 -10.24 -21.59
C TYR A 104 9.11 -11.39 -22.46
N PRO A 105 9.55 -12.64 -22.24
CA PRO A 105 9.10 -13.79 -23.04
C PRO A 105 7.60 -14.03 -23.01
N ALA A 106 6.94 -13.68 -21.87
CA ALA A 106 5.50 -13.84 -21.66
C ALA A 106 4.68 -12.61 -22.11
N TRP A 107 5.25 -11.70 -22.90
CA TRP A 107 4.55 -10.51 -23.37
C TRP A 107 3.33 -10.82 -24.23
N SER A 108 2.19 -10.24 -23.91
CA SER A 108 0.93 -10.37 -24.65
C SER A 108 0.53 -9.07 -25.34
N ASN A 109 0.56 -9.08 -26.67
CA ASN A 109 0.04 -7.95 -27.46
C ASN A 109 -1.48 -7.83 -27.37
N ASP A 110 -2.19 -8.93 -27.11
CA ASP A 110 -3.64 -8.92 -26.91
C ASP A 110 -3.98 -8.19 -25.61
N MET A 111 -3.25 -8.45 -24.53
CA MET A 111 -3.38 -7.70 -23.26
C MET A 111 -3.10 -6.21 -23.47
N VAL A 112 -2.03 -5.86 -24.20
CA VAL A 112 -1.73 -4.46 -24.55
C VAL A 112 -2.90 -3.81 -25.27
N SER A 113 -3.49 -4.50 -26.26
CA SER A 113 -4.60 -3.97 -27.05
C SER A 113 -5.86 -3.77 -26.19
N GLN A 114 -6.21 -4.74 -25.36
CA GLN A 114 -7.35 -4.69 -24.44
C GLN A 114 -7.21 -3.54 -23.43
N LEU A 115 -6.06 -3.45 -22.77
CA LEU A 115 -5.81 -2.39 -21.78
C LEU A 115 -5.72 -1.00 -22.43
N ALA A 116 -5.12 -0.89 -23.62
CA ALA A 116 -5.05 0.38 -24.33
C ALA A 116 -6.45 0.87 -24.75
N GLN A 117 -7.33 -0.04 -25.21
CA GLN A 117 -8.71 0.28 -25.52
C GLN A 117 -9.48 0.69 -24.25
N ARG A 118 -9.35 -0.08 -23.18
CA ARG A 118 -10.02 0.19 -21.91
C ARG A 118 -9.65 1.55 -21.31
N PHE A 119 -8.36 1.87 -21.33
CA PHE A 119 -7.85 3.15 -20.80
C PHE A 119 -8.01 4.33 -21.76
N ASP A 120 -8.53 4.10 -22.96
CA ASP A 120 -8.54 5.10 -24.04
C ASP A 120 -7.15 5.74 -24.24
N LEU A 121 -6.09 4.89 -24.21
CA LEU A 121 -4.72 5.37 -24.32
C LEU A 121 -4.37 5.68 -25.79
N PRO A 122 -3.97 6.93 -26.11
CA PRO A 122 -3.61 7.30 -27.47
C PRO A 122 -2.23 6.75 -27.88
N LEU A 123 -2.18 5.48 -28.31
CA LEU A 123 -0.96 4.72 -28.64
C LEU A 123 -0.04 5.42 -29.65
N GLN A 124 -0.58 6.27 -30.53
CA GLN A 124 0.17 6.98 -31.57
C GLN A 124 0.79 8.28 -31.10
N LYS A 125 0.40 8.78 -29.93
CA LYS A 125 1.03 9.99 -29.35
C LYS A 125 2.41 9.67 -28.79
N LYS A 126 3.33 10.62 -28.90
CA LYS A 126 4.66 10.51 -28.29
C LYS A 126 4.54 10.59 -26.76
N ALA A 127 5.46 9.91 -26.07
CA ALA A 127 5.45 9.86 -24.60
C ALA A 127 5.46 11.27 -23.98
N LYS A 128 6.23 12.22 -24.53
CA LYS A 128 6.26 13.62 -24.07
C LYS A 128 4.94 14.39 -24.23
N GLU A 129 4.03 13.91 -25.10
CA GLU A 129 2.76 14.52 -25.39
C GLU A 129 1.61 13.92 -24.56
N LEU A 130 1.91 12.85 -23.79
CA LEU A 130 0.95 12.25 -22.90
C LEU A 130 0.75 13.07 -21.62
N SER A 131 -0.49 13.18 -21.16
CA SER A 131 -0.79 13.68 -19.82
C SER A 131 -0.20 12.78 -18.74
N GLY A 132 -0.07 13.29 -17.50
CA GLY A 132 0.38 12.49 -16.36
C GLY A 132 -0.43 11.19 -16.20
N GLY A 133 -1.76 11.29 -16.28
CA GLY A 133 -2.65 10.11 -16.22
C GLY A 133 -2.40 9.10 -17.34
N ASN A 134 -2.18 9.57 -18.58
CA ASN A 134 -1.86 8.67 -19.70
C ASN A 134 -0.46 8.04 -19.56
N ARG A 135 0.49 8.70 -18.89
CA ARG A 135 1.78 8.08 -18.56
C ARG A 135 1.64 6.96 -17.52
N VAL A 136 0.80 7.15 -16.52
CA VAL A 136 0.44 6.09 -15.54
C VAL A 136 -0.22 4.91 -16.26
N LYS A 137 -1.22 5.18 -17.10
CA LYS A 137 -1.90 4.14 -17.91
C LYS A 137 -0.90 3.36 -18.79
N LEU A 138 0.02 4.06 -19.44
CA LEU A 138 1.08 3.42 -20.24
C LEU A 138 1.99 2.54 -19.37
N SER A 139 2.37 3.01 -18.17
CA SER A 139 3.20 2.23 -17.23
C SER A 139 2.48 0.97 -16.74
N LEU A 140 1.17 1.09 -16.44
CA LEU A 140 0.35 -0.06 -16.06
C LEU A 140 0.24 -1.10 -17.19
N ILE A 141 -0.01 -0.65 -18.44
CA ILE A 141 -0.04 -1.55 -19.59
C ILE A 141 1.31 -2.27 -19.71
N ALA A 142 2.43 -1.56 -19.63
CA ALA A 142 3.75 -2.14 -19.71
C ALA A 142 4.01 -3.16 -18.59
N ALA A 143 3.58 -2.87 -17.37
CA ALA A 143 3.75 -3.73 -16.21
C ALA A 143 2.83 -4.98 -16.25
N LEU A 144 1.66 -4.89 -16.87
CA LEU A 144 0.68 -5.98 -16.92
C LEU A 144 0.82 -6.87 -18.15
N ALA A 145 1.37 -6.35 -19.25
CA ALA A 145 1.44 -7.03 -20.54
C ALA A 145 2.21 -8.36 -20.55
N HIS A 146 3.07 -8.59 -19.57
CA HIS A 146 3.84 -9.83 -19.40
C HIS A 146 3.29 -10.75 -18.29
N SER A 147 2.07 -10.49 -17.82
CA SER A 147 1.37 -11.31 -16.83
C SER A 147 2.20 -11.59 -15.57
N PRO A 148 2.64 -10.55 -14.84
CA PRO A 148 3.48 -10.71 -13.67
C PRO A 148 2.76 -11.45 -12.55
N ARG A 149 3.49 -12.23 -11.75
CA ARG A 149 3.00 -12.88 -10.52
C ARG A 149 3.03 -11.94 -9.31
N LEU A 150 3.90 -10.93 -9.35
CA LEU A 150 4.00 -9.88 -8.34
C LEU A 150 3.94 -8.50 -9.02
N LEU A 151 2.98 -7.69 -8.62
CA LEU A 151 2.83 -6.31 -9.09
C LEU A 151 3.22 -5.35 -7.98
N LEU A 152 4.17 -4.49 -8.25
CA LEU A 152 4.66 -3.46 -7.33
C LEU A 152 4.22 -2.09 -7.85
N LEU A 153 3.45 -1.37 -7.05
CA LEU A 153 2.85 -0.09 -7.41
C LEU A 153 3.27 0.98 -6.42
N ASP A 154 4.14 1.88 -6.86
CA ASP A 154 4.63 2.97 -6.02
C ASP A 154 3.88 4.27 -6.33
N GLU A 155 2.92 4.62 -5.46
CA GLU A 155 2.06 5.80 -5.58
C GLU A 155 1.36 5.92 -6.97
N PRO A 156 0.77 4.84 -7.53
CA PRO A 156 0.35 4.80 -8.93
C PRO A 156 -0.79 5.76 -9.26
N THR A 157 -1.51 6.27 -8.27
CA THR A 157 -2.63 7.18 -8.44
C THR A 157 -2.34 8.61 -7.97
N ALA A 158 -1.12 8.86 -7.48
CA ALA A 158 -0.72 10.17 -7.00
C ALA A 158 -0.78 11.22 -8.13
N GLY A 159 -1.42 12.34 -7.84
CA GLY A 159 -1.54 13.45 -8.82
C GLY A 159 -2.51 13.18 -9.98
N LEU A 160 -3.26 12.09 -9.97
CA LEU A 160 -4.33 11.84 -10.95
C LEU A 160 -5.62 12.55 -10.55
N ASP A 161 -6.38 12.99 -11.56
CA ASP A 161 -7.76 13.42 -11.33
C ASP A 161 -8.65 12.23 -10.88
N PRO A 162 -9.79 12.52 -10.22
CA PRO A 162 -10.63 11.46 -9.64
C PRO A 162 -11.16 10.43 -10.66
N VAL A 163 -11.40 10.83 -11.91
CA VAL A 163 -11.93 9.94 -12.96
C VAL A 163 -10.86 8.95 -13.37
N VAL A 164 -9.68 9.44 -13.78
CA VAL A 164 -8.54 8.60 -14.18
C VAL A 164 -8.10 7.69 -13.03
N ARG A 165 -8.14 8.19 -11.80
CA ARG A 165 -7.84 7.41 -10.61
C ARG A 165 -8.80 6.22 -10.45
N THR A 166 -10.10 6.43 -10.62
CA THR A 166 -11.10 5.36 -10.56
C THR A 166 -10.86 4.33 -11.66
N GLU A 167 -10.60 4.75 -12.89
CA GLU A 167 -10.30 3.85 -14.01
C GLU A 167 -9.07 2.97 -13.73
N VAL A 168 -8.01 3.53 -13.14
CA VAL A 168 -6.81 2.79 -12.76
C VAL A 168 -7.13 1.76 -11.68
N LEU A 169 -7.87 2.14 -10.64
CA LEU A 169 -8.25 1.23 -9.55
C LEU A 169 -9.15 0.10 -10.04
N ASP A 170 -10.12 0.39 -10.91
CA ASP A 170 -11.01 -0.62 -11.47
C ASP A 170 -10.24 -1.62 -12.36
N ALA A 171 -9.25 -1.16 -13.12
CA ALA A 171 -8.38 -2.05 -13.88
C ALA A 171 -7.51 -2.94 -12.98
N LEU A 172 -7.03 -2.41 -11.87
CA LEU A 172 -6.29 -3.21 -10.89
C LEU A 172 -7.18 -4.25 -10.22
N PHE A 173 -8.44 -3.92 -9.94
CA PHE A 173 -9.42 -4.87 -9.40
C PHE A 173 -9.60 -6.08 -10.31
N GLU A 174 -9.78 -5.88 -11.62
CA GLU A 174 -9.96 -6.98 -12.57
C GLU A 174 -8.70 -7.85 -12.68
N VAL A 175 -7.52 -7.25 -12.58
CA VAL A 175 -6.25 -7.99 -12.56
C VAL A 175 -6.15 -8.93 -11.36
N LEU A 176 -6.87 -8.62 -10.27
CA LEU A 176 -6.90 -9.39 -9.02
C LEU A 176 -7.94 -10.52 -9.02
N GLU A 177 -8.91 -10.50 -9.94
CA GLU A 177 -10.00 -11.50 -9.98
C GLU A 177 -9.49 -12.94 -10.17
N ASP A 178 -8.30 -13.14 -10.74
CA ASP A 178 -7.71 -14.46 -10.87
C ASP A 178 -7.20 -15.06 -9.54
N GLY A 179 -7.02 -14.23 -8.50
CA GLY A 179 -6.55 -14.66 -7.18
C GLY A 179 -5.13 -15.21 -7.13
N GLU A 180 -4.38 -15.16 -8.22
CA GLU A 180 -3.04 -15.73 -8.31
C GLU A 180 -1.93 -14.68 -8.12
N ARG A 181 -2.23 -13.41 -8.42
CA ARG A 181 -1.27 -12.31 -8.36
C ARG A 181 -1.20 -11.68 -6.99
N ALA A 182 0.01 -11.42 -6.53
CA ALA A 182 0.22 -10.58 -5.36
C ALA A 182 0.42 -9.13 -5.78
N ILE A 183 -0.12 -8.18 -5.01
CA ILE A 183 0.10 -6.75 -5.23
C ILE A 183 0.69 -6.12 -3.98
N PHE A 184 1.79 -5.40 -4.15
CA PHE A 184 2.36 -4.54 -3.13
C PHE A 184 2.15 -3.08 -3.57
N TYR A 185 1.22 -2.41 -2.90
CA TYR A 185 0.73 -1.09 -3.28
C TYR A 185 1.15 -0.05 -2.25
N SER A 186 2.07 0.84 -2.58
CA SER A 186 2.40 1.97 -1.70
C SER A 186 1.50 3.16 -2.00
N THR A 187 1.03 3.83 -0.95
CA THR A 187 0.29 5.08 -1.09
C THR A 187 0.24 5.88 0.19
N HIS A 188 -0.01 7.18 0.04
CA HIS A 188 -0.49 8.06 1.10
C HIS A 188 -1.99 8.37 0.94
N ILE A 189 -2.64 7.86 -0.11
CA ILE A 189 -4.06 8.05 -0.42
C ILE A 189 -4.85 6.82 0.03
N LEU A 190 -5.42 6.87 1.21
CA LEU A 190 -5.99 5.71 1.89
C LEU A 190 -7.27 5.17 1.26
N SER A 191 -8.05 6.04 0.59
CA SER A 191 -9.26 5.61 -0.12
C SER A 191 -8.99 4.62 -1.25
N ASP A 192 -7.78 4.59 -1.85
CA ASP A 192 -7.41 3.58 -2.84
C ASP A 192 -7.27 2.21 -2.21
N ILE A 193 -6.60 2.19 -1.06
CA ILE A 193 -6.29 0.97 -0.32
C ILE A 193 -7.54 0.35 0.29
N SER A 194 -8.49 1.17 0.75
CA SER A 194 -9.73 0.68 1.38
C SER A 194 -10.50 -0.29 0.47
N ARG A 195 -10.38 -0.13 -0.85
CA ARG A 195 -11.05 -1.00 -1.84
C ARG A 195 -10.24 -2.25 -2.19
N LEU A 196 -8.91 -2.14 -2.26
CA LEU A 196 -8.04 -3.15 -2.87
C LEU A 196 -7.36 -4.06 -1.84
N ALA A 197 -6.94 -3.53 -0.68
CA ALA A 197 -6.06 -4.26 0.20
C ALA A 197 -6.75 -5.34 1.03
N ASP A 198 -6.07 -6.46 1.20
CA ASP A 198 -6.38 -7.50 2.18
C ASP A 198 -5.66 -7.20 3.50
N GLU A 199 -4.40 -6.76 3.41
CA GLU A 199 -3.57 -6.40 4.54
C GLU A 199 -3.08 -4.96 4.43
N LEU A 200 -2.83 -4.35 5.59
CA LEU A 200 -2.30 -3.00 5.72
C LEU A 200 -1.02 -3.02 6.55
N ALA A 201 0.02 -2.34 6.06
CA ALA A 201 1.24 -2.09 6.80
C ALA A 201 1.52 -0.58 6.86
N PHE A 202 1.65 -0.06 8.06
CA PHE A 202 1.90 1.36 8.31
C PHE A 202 3.39 1.60 8.53
N LEU A 203 3.99 2.42 7.68
CA LEU A 203 5.40 2.77 7.71
C LEU A 203 5.59 4.19 8.27
N HIS A 204 6.44 4.33 9.27
CA HIS A 204 6.83 5.61 9.83
C HIS A 204 8.32 5.61 10.14
N ASN A 205 9.04 6.66 9.70
CA ASN A 205 10.49 6.80 9.92
C ASN A 205 11.29 5.52 9.61
N GLY A 206 11.00 4.87 8.48
CA GLY A 206 11.70 3.68 8.03
C GLY A 206 11.32 2.38 8.74
N GLN A 207 10.35 2.38 9.64
CA GLN A 207 9.92 1.20 10.39
C GLN A 207 8.43 0.90 10.20
N ILE A 208 8.08 -0.38 10.11
CA ILE A 208 6.69 -0.81 10.15
C ILE A 208 6.21 -0.72 11.61
N ILE A 209 5.26 0.18 11.86
CA ILE A 209 4.70 0.42 13.21
C ILE A 209 3.45 -0.40 13.49
N LEU A 210 2.77 -0.85 12.44
CA LEU A 210 1.61 -1.76 12.53
C LEU A 210 1.47 -2.53 11.20
N ARG A 211 1.18 -3.83 11.29
CA ARG A 211 0.69 -4.64 10.17
C ARG A 211 -0.49 -5.47 10.64
N THR A 212 -1.57 -5.51 9.86
CA THR A 212 -2.80 -6.19 10.22
C THR A 212 -3.65 -6.48 8.98
N ALA A 213 -4.55 -7.46 9.05
CA ALA A 213 -5.62 -7.59 8.08
C ALA A 213 -6.51 -6.34 8.10
N LYS A 214 -6.98 -5.91 6.94
CA LYS A 214 -7.83 -4.71 6.81
C LYS A 214 -9.14 -4.87 7.60
N ASP A 215 -9.75 -6.05 7.54
CA ASP A 215 -11.02 -6.31 8.21
C ASP A 215 -10.86 -6.27 9.73
N ASP A 216 -9.77 -6.86 10.27
CA ASP A 216 -9.46 -6.78 11.70
C ASP A 216 -9.31 -5.33 12.17
N LEU A 217 -8.63 -4.50 11.37
CA LEU A 217 -8.47 -3.08 11.69
C LEU A 217 -9.83 -2.37 11.74
N THR A 218 -10.66 -2.55 10.71
CA THR A 218 -11.96 -1.87 10.61
C THR A 218 -13.00 -2.41 11.59
N ASP A 219 -12.87 -3.66 12.06
CA ASP A 219 -13.78 -4.23 13.05
C ASP A 219 -13.41 -3.86 14.48
N GLN A 220 -12.15 -3.71 14.79
CA GLN A 220 -11.66 -3.44 16.14
C GLN A 220 -11.68 -1.95 16.49
N TRP A 221 -11.55 -1.06 15.52
CA TRP A 221 -11.45 0.37 15.77
C TRP A 221 -12.81 1.05 15.75
N ARG A 222 -13.17 1.68 16.88
CA ARG A 222 -14.46 2.39 17.05
C ARG A 222 -14.27 3.72 17.76
N LYS A 223 -15.06 4.68 17.33
CA LYS A 223 -15.32 5.90 18.10
C LYS A 223 -16.56 5.65 18.94
N ILE A 224 -16.41 5.70 20.27
CA ILE A 224 -17.47 5.37 21.22
C ILE A 224 -17.76 6.60 22.06
N SER A 225 -19.03 7.01 22.07
CA SER A 225 -19.55 8.05 22.93
C SER A 225 -20.46 7.42 23.98
N PHE A 226 -20.37 7.87 25.24
CA PHE A 226 -21.14 7.33 26.35
C PHE A 226 -21.27 8.33 27.49
N ARG A 227 -22.23 8.11 28.37
CA ARG A 227 -22.44 8.89 29.57
C ARG A 227 -22.01 8.12 30.81
N LEU A 228 -21.21 8.75 31.69
CA LEU A 228 -20.75 8.16 32.92
C LEU A 228 -20.39 9.24 33.93
N ALA A 229 -20.95 9.16 35.16
CA ALA A 229 -20.73 10.15 36.23
C ALA A 229 -19.42 9.91 37.02
N LYS A 230 -18.38 9.41 36.37
CA LYS A 230 -17.05 9.16 36.95
C LYS A 230 -15.97 9.95 36.19
N SER A 231 -15.04 10.58 36.95
CA SER A 231 -13.80 11.14 36.46
C SER A 231 -12.65 10.14 36.60
N ASP A 232 -11.54 10.39 35.91
CA ASP A 232 -10.29 9.59 35.95
C ASP A 232 -10.42 8.14 35.48
N LEU A 233 -11.19 7.92 34.43
CA LEU A 233 -11.34 6.62 33.78
C LEU A 233 -10.11 6.28 32.94
N LYS A 234 -9.58 5.06 33.12
CA LYS A 234 -8.55 4.50 32.29
C LYS A 234 -9.09 3.31 31.51
N PHE A 235 -9.05 3.44 30.19
CA PHE A 235 -9.43 2.36 29.27
C PHE A 235 -8.17 1.76 28.68
N LYS A 236 -7.96 0.45 28.83
CA LYS A 236 -6.75 -0.23 28.37
C LYS A 236 -6.55 -0.15 26.84
N ALA A 237 -7.66 -0.15 26.11
CA ALA A 237 -7.66 -0.16 24.66
C ALA A 237 -8.04 1.20 24.03
N ALA A 238 -8.21 2.26 24.81
CA ALA A 238 -8.48 3.59 24.29
C ALA A 238 -7.18 4.36 24.06
N ILE A 239 -7.05 4.93 22.87
CA ILE A 239 -5.91 5.77 22.47
C ILE A 239 -6.21 7.26 22.61
N THR A 240 -7.49 7.63 22.71
CA THR A 240 -7.93 8.99 23.00
C THR A 240 -9.08 8.94 23.99
N HIS A 241 -9.19 9.93 24.85
CA HIS A 241 -10.31 10.12 25.76
C HIS A 241 -10.58 11.63 25.90
N GLN A 242 -11.79 12.04 25.55
CA GLN A 242 -12.30 13.38 25.73
C GLN A 242 -13.49 13.31 26.69
N GLN A 243 -13.59 14.28 27.60
CA GLN A 243 -14.66 14.34 28.59
C GLN A 243 -15.20 15.78 28.68
N GLU A 244 -16.53 15.89 28.60
CA GLU A 244 -17.26 17.14 28.87
C GLU A 244 -18.38 16.84 29.87
N GLY A 245 -18.15 17.18 31.16
CA GLY A 245 -19.05 16.82 32.24
C GLY A 245 -19.16 15.29 32.39
N ASN A 246 -20.38 14.75 32.20
CA ASN A 246 -20.65 13.31 32.25
C ASN A 246 -20.61 12.65 30.85
N GLU A 247 -20.41 13.40 29.78
CA GLU A 247 -20.31 12.88 28.42
C GLU A 247 -18.85 12.57 28.13
N HIS A 248 -18.61 11.37 27.60
CA HIS A 248 -17.30 10.87 27.26
C HIS A 248 -17.25 10.44 25.80
N GLN A 249 -16.09 10.66 25.16
CA GLN A 249 -15.79 10.13 23.85
C GLN A 249 -14.42 9.50 23.84
N ILE A 250 -14.32 8.27 23.37
CA ILE A 250 -13.06 7.53 23.25
C ILE A 250 -12.87 6.97 21.84
N ILE A 251 -11.62 6.75 21.44
CA ILE A 251 -11.28 5.90 20.31
C ILE A 251 -10.68 4.62 20.86
N SER A 252 -11.39 3.52 20.65
CA SER A 252 -10.96 2.18 21.04
C SER A 252 -10.28 1.46 19.91
N THR A 253 -9.23 0.71 20.22
CA THR A 253 -8.52 -0.21 19.31
C THR A 253 -8.95 -1.67 19.51
N GLN A 254 -9.81 -1.95 20.50
CA GLN A 254 -10.36 -3.27 20.83
C GLN A 254 -11.82 -3.09 21.26
N PHE A 255 -12.72 -3.04 20.29
CA PHE A 255 -14.11 -2.67 20.50
C PHE A 255 -14.80 -3.51 21.56
N GLU A 256 -14.82 -4.84 21.43
CA GLU A 256 -15.54 -5.73 22.32
C GLU A 256 -15.05 -5.64 23.78
N ALA A 257 -13.72 -5.59 23.97
CA ALA A 257 -13.14 -5.45 25.30
C ALA A 257 -13.51 -4.10 25.95
N THR A 258 -13.52 -3.04 25.15
CA THR A 258 -13.93 -1.70 25.64
C THR A 258 -15.41 -1.66 25.96
N LEU A 259 -16.26 -2.25 25.13
CA LEU A 259 -17.70 -2.31 25.34
C LEU A 259 -18.03 -3.07 26.64
N SER A 260 -17.36 -4.20 26.88
CA SER A 260 -17.50 -4.96 28.12
C SER A 260 -17.11 -4.12 29.34
N GLN A 261 -15.99 -3.42 29.29
CA GLN A 261 -15.55 -2.52 30.35
C GLN A 261 -16.53 -1.38 30.62
N LEU A 262 -17.12 -0.78 29.58
CA LEU A 262 -18.11 0.28 29.71
C LEU A 262 -19.40 -0.22 30.40
N ARG A 263 -19.87 -1.43 30.05
CA ARG A 263 -21.02 -2.06 30.68
C ARG A 263 -20.77 -2.36 32.16
N GLU A 264 -19.61 -2.88 32.52
CA GLU A 264 -19.20 -3.12 33.91
C GLU A 264 -19.13 -1.85 34.73
N LEU A 265 -18.74 -0.73 34.13
CA LEU A 265 -18.69 0.58 34.76
C LEU A 265 -20.08 1.23 34.93
N GLY A 266 -21.12 0.66 34.32
CA GLY A 266 -22.47 1.21 34.32
C GLY A 266 -22.62 2.42 33.39
N ALA A 267 -21.87 2.45 32.27
CA ALA A 267 -22.02 3.52 31.28
C ALA A 267 -23.39 3.47 30.60
N GLU A 268 -24.00 4.63 30.43
CA GLU A 268 -25.28 4.82 29.79
C GLU A 268 -25.13 5.46 28.40
N ASN A 269 -26.15 5.32 27.56
CA ASN A 269 -26.22 5.94 26.23
C ASN A 269 -24.99 5.64 25.35
N ILE A 270 -24.52 4.39 25.38
CA ILE A 270 -23.38 3.98 24.59
C ILE A 270 -23.75 4.02 23.11
N GLN A 271 -23.05 4.85 22.35
CA GLN A 271 -23.17 4.95 20.90
C GLN A 271 -21.82 4.62 20.27
N GLU A 272 -21.83 3.75 19.27
CA GLU A 272 -20.64 3.38 18.51
C GLU A 272 -20.69 3.88 17.08
N ASN A 273 -19.56 4.33 16.58
CA ASN A 273 -19.38 4.70 15.19
C ASN A 273 -18.16 3.98 14.62
N ARG A 274 -18.34 3.31 13.49
CA ARG A 274 -17.23 2.75 12.73
C ARG A 274 -16.31 3.86 12.26
N MET A 275 -15.02 3.61 12.33
CA MET A 275 -14.01 4.53 11.80
C MET A 275 -13.64 4.12 10.39
N THR A 276 -13.41 5.10 9.53
CA THR A 276 -12.82 4.87 8.21
C THR A 276 -11.33 4.56 8.34
N ILE A 277 -10.76 3.91 7.32
CA ILE A 277 -9.31 3.62 7.29
C ILE A 277 -8.50 4.91 7.37
N ASP A 278 -8.99 6.02 6.76
CA ASP A 278 -8.36 7.35 6.85
C ASP A 278 -8.30 7.86 8.30
N GLU A 279 -9.41 7.77 9.03
CA GLU A 279 -9.46 8.18 10.44
C GLU A 279 -8.53 7.34 11.32
N ILE A 280 -8.52 6.02 11.10
CA ILE A 280 -7.67 5.07 11.83
C ILE A 280 -6.19 5.36 11.55
N ALA A 281 -5.81 5.51 10.29
CA ALA A 281 -4.43 5.78 9.89
C ALA A 281 -3.89 7.08 10.50
N VAL A 282 -4.73 8.13 10.55
CA VAL A 282 -4.37 9.39 11.23
C VAL A 282 -4.03 9.14 12.70
N GLN A 283 -4.78 8.29 13.40
CA GLN A 283 -4.51 8.00 14.81
C GLN A 283 -3.23 7.17 14.98
N ILE A 284 -3.02 6.15 14.14
CA ILE A 284 -1.80 5.32 14.15
C ILE A 284 -0.56 6.19 13.95
N LEU A 285 -0.56 7.05 12.91
CA LEU A 285 0.58 7.90 12.57
C LEU A 285 0.82 9.02 13.60
N LYS A 286 -0.24 9.55 14.25
CA LYS A 286 -0.11 10.49 15.38
C LYS A 286 0.50 9.82 16.61
N GLY A 287 0.05 8.61 16.95
CA GLY A 287 0.61 7.83 18.05
C GLY A 287 2.10 7.58 17.88
N ALA A 288 2.55 7.23 16.66
CA ALA A 288 3.96 7.00 16.36
C ALA A 288 4.84 8.27 16.52
N LYS A 289 4.30 9.45 16.20
CA LYS A 289 5.01 10.73 16.42
C LYS A 289 5.23 11.03 17.91
N ASN A 290 4.25 10.73 18.77
CA ASN A 290 4.34 11.00 20.19
C ASN A 290 5.35 10.09 20.90
N VAL A 291 5.53 8.85 20.43
CA VAL A 291 6.54 7.91 20.97
C VAL A 291 7.96 8.31 20.57
N ALA A 292 8.15 8.94 19.42
CA ALA A 292 9.47 9.38 18.95
C ALA A 292 10.01 10.66 19.65
N HIS A 293 9.17 11.36 20.41
CA HIS A 293 9.52 12.60 21.15
C HIS A 293 9.53 12.42 22.66
N SER A 294 9.27 11.22 23.18
CA SER A 294 9.39 10.82 24.58
C SER A 294 10.66 9.98 24.81
#